data_8a160f56e1990e40774fa8a4516f2180
#
_entry.id   8a160f56e1990e40774fa8a4516f2180
#
_cell.length_a   1.000
_cell.length_b   1.000
_cell.length_c   1.000
_cell.angle_alpha   90.00
_cell.angle_beta   90.00
_cell.angle_gamma   90.00
#
_symmetry.space_group_name_H-M   'P 1'
#
loop_
_entity.id
_entity.type
_entity.pdbx_description
1 polymer ?
#
loop_
_entity_poly.entity_id
_entity_poly.type
_entity_poly.pdbx_seq_one_letter_code
_entity_poly.pdbx_strand_id
1 'polypeptide(L)'
;MTQKRILIANRGEIALRIIRSAKEMDLYTIAVYSDADEDALHTKRADESYYLGGSLPAESYRNLKKLVKAAEETNADLVHPGYGFLAENADFAKAIEKKGITWIGPKPETIKSMGDKIESRKLVSKIGLNPVPGQLKPSRFQREAVKDAESFGYPVALKAAPVSYTHLRAHETVHH
;
A
#
# COMPACT_ATOMS: atom_id res chain seq x y z
N MET A 1 15.12 -10.20 -27.76
CA MET A 1 14.24 -9.25 -27.08
C MET A 1 14.92 -8.85 -25.78
N THR A 2 14.97 -7.58 -25.44
CA THR A 2 15.52 -7.14 -24.15
C THR A 2 14.60 -7.59 -23.03
N GLN A 3 15.16 -8.16 -21.97
CA GLN A 3 14.45 -8.59 -20.77
C GLN A 3 13.75 -7.39 -20.11
N LYS A 4 12.45 -7.50 -19.78
CA LYS A 4 11.73 -6.43 -19.09
C LYS A 4 12.23 -6.26 -17.65
N ARG A 5 12.29 -5.02 -17.20
CA ARG A 5 12.85 -4.63 -15.91
C ARG A 5 11.73 -4.33 -14.91
N ILE A 6 11.73 -5.01 -13.77
CA ILE A 6 10.75 -4.82 -12.70
C ILE A 6 11.39 -4.22 -11.46
N LEU A 7 10.91 -3.03 -11.03
CA LEU A 7 11.28 -2.45 -9.75
C LEU A 7 10.31 -2.92 -8.67
N ILE A 8 10.86 -3.46 -7.59
CA ILE A 8 10.10 -3.91 -6.42
C ILE A 8 10.13 -2.80 -5.37
N ALA A 9 9.04 -2.03 -5.27
CA ALA A 9 8.92 -0.89 -4.36
C ALA A 9 8.57 -1.33 -2.93
N ASN A 10 9.31 -2.28 -2.39
CA ASN A 10 9.12 -2.84 -1.06
C ASN A 10 10.43 -3.43 -0.52
N ARG A 11 10.39 -4.04 0.67
CA ARG A 11 11.54 -4.62 1.37
C ARG A 11 11.23 -6.00 1.95
N GLY A 12 12.26 -6.61 2.54
CA GLY A 12 12.12 -7.82 3.37
C GLY A 12 11.60 -9.03 2.61
N GLU A 13 10.76 -9.81 3.27
CA GLU A 13 10.28 -11.08 2.74
C GLU A 13 9.37 -10.93 1.52
N ILE A 14 8.54 -9.88 1.47
CA ILE A 14 7.66 -9.66 0.32
C ILE A 14 8.46 -9.27 -0.93
N ALA A 15 9.49 -8.41 -0.78
CA ALA A 15 10.37 -8.10 -1.90
C ALA A 15 11.08 -9.36 -2.41
N LEU A 16 11.59 -10.19 -1.50
CA LEU A 16 12.23 -11.45 -1.85
C LEU A 16 11.28 -12.42 -2.57
N ARG A 17 10.02 -12.51 -2.12
CA ARG A 17 8.99 -13.33 -2.78
C ARG A 17 8.73 -12.86 -4.21
N ILE A 18 8.58 -11.53 -4.40
CA ILE A 18 8.34 -10.95 -5.73
C ILE A 18 9.56 -11.19 -6.65
N ILE A 19 10.78 -11.00 -6.13
CA ILE A 19 12.02 -11.26 -6.87
C ILE A 19 12.05 -12.70 -7.40
N ARG A 20 11.69 -13.69 -6.58
CA ARG A 20 11.65 -15.10 -6.99
C ARG A 20 10.69 -15.31 -8.16
N SER A 21 9.44 -14.85 -8.01
CA SER A 21 8.43 -14.99 -9.07
C SER A 21 8.80 -14.22 -10.35
N ALA A 22 9.38 -13.03 -10.20
CA ALA A 22 9.85 -12.23 -11.34
C ALA A 22 10.97 -12.96 -12.12
N LYS A 23 11.92 -13.58 -11.42
CA LYS A 23 12.98 -14.38 -12.05
C LYS A 23 12.45 -15.64 -12.75
N GLU A 24 11.44 -16.31 -12.17
CA GLU A 24 10.75 -17.43 -12.82
C GLU A 24 10.04 -17.00 -14.12
N MET A 25 9.67 -15.71 -14.23
CA MET A 25 9.06 -15.09 -15.41
C MET A 25 10.09 -14.46 -16.38
N ASP A 26 11.38 -14.69 -16.18
CA ASP A 26 12.47 -14.10 -16.94
C ASP A 26 12.46 -12.57 -16.95
N LEU A 27 12.17 -11.95 -15.80
CA LEU A 27 12.23 -10.49 -15.60
C LEU A 27 13.54 -10.11 -14.90
N TYR A 28 14.13 -8.98 -15.32
CA TYR A 28 15.27 -8.38 -14.65
C TYR A 28 14.79 -7.63 -13.39
N THR A 29 15.26 -8.01 -12.23
CA THR A 29 14.75 -7.56 -10.94
C THR A 29 15.58 -6.43 -10.34
N ILE A 30 14.89 -5.36 -9.91
CA ILE A 30 15.50 -4.20 -9.26
C ILE A 30 14.90 -4.09 -7.85
N ALA A 31 15.73 -4.25 -6.83
CA ALA A 31 15.35 -4.01 -5.45
C ALA A 31 15.66 -2.57 -5.06
N VAL A 32 14.81 -1.97 -4.23
CA VAL A 32 15.13 -0.70 -3.56
C VAL A 32 15.49 -0.95 -2.10
N TYR A 33 16.38 -0.13 -1.53
CA TYR A 33 16.79 -0.31 -0.14
C TYR A 33 17.09 1.01 0.58
N SER A 34 16.88 1.01 1.90
CA SER A 34 17.26 2.07 2.82
C SER A 34 18.58 1.71 3.52
N ASP A 35 19.18 2.64 4.28
CA ASP A 35 20.38 2.37 5.08
C ASP A 35 20.25 1.09 5.92
N ALA A 36 19.09 0.87 6.55
CA ALA A 36 18.84 -0.28 7.39
C ALA A 36 18.79 -1.62 6.65
N ASP A 37 18.63 -1.60 5.32
CA ASP A 37 18.43 -2.78 4.48
C ASP A 37 19.58 -3.02 3.48
N GLU A 38 20.69 -2.32 3.60
CA GLU A 38 21.84 -2.44 2.68
C GLU A 38 22.28 -3.90 2.53
N ASP A 39 22.38 -4.62 3.64
CA ASP A 39 22.77 -6.04 3.69
C ASP A 39 21.60 -7.03 3.63
N ALA A 40 20.39 -6.56 3.41
CA ALA A 40 19.20 -7.40 3.42
C ALA A 40 19.18 -8.40 2.26
N LEU A 41 18.51 -9.54 2.47
CA LEU A 41 18.50 -10.64 1.52
C LEU A 41 17.87 -10.25 0.17
N HIS A 42 16.84 -9.41 0.17
CA HIS A 42 16.19 -8.97 -1.07
C HIS A 42 17.14 -8.12 -1.94
N THR A 43 18.01 -7.30 -1.32
CA THR A 43 19.02 -6.50 -2.01
C THR A 43 20.04 -7.41 -2.70
N LYS A 44 20.49 -8.48 -2.01
CA LYS A 44 21.48 -9.45 -2.53
C LYS A 44 20.91 -10.41 -3.56
N ARG A 45 19.59 -10.59 -3.63
CA ARG A 45 18.93 -11.54 -4.54
C ARG A 45 18.38 -10.93 -5.81
N ALA A 46 18.21 -9.62 -5.84
CA ALA A 46 17.86 -8.88 -7.05
C ALA A 46 19.06 -8.83 -8.01
N ASP A 47 18.80 -8.57 -9.28
CA ASP A 47 19.86 -8.41 -10.30
C ASP A 47 20.51 -7.04 -10.19
N GLU A 48 19.74 -6.04 -9.70
CA GLU A 48 20.20 -4.68 -9.42
C GLU A 48 19.56 -4.17 -8.12
N SER A 49 20.26 -3.27 -7.43
CA SER A 49 19.73 -2.63 -6.22
C SER A 49 19.88 -1.11 -6.31
N TYR A 50 18.86 -0.37 -5.85
CA TYR A 50 18.82 1.09 -5.87
C TYR A 50 18.67 1.65 -4.46
N TYR A 51 19.59 2.52 -4.07
CA TYR A 51 19.63 3.15 -2.76
C TYR A 51 18.62 4.29 -2.64
N LEU A 52 17.74 4.22 -1.64
CA LEU A 52 16.72 5.23 -1.36
C LEU A 52 17.14 6.27 -0.32
N GLY A 53 18.21 6.02 0.45
CA GLY A 53 18.62 6.83 1.61
C GLY A 53 17.88 6.43 2.88
N GLY A 54 18.06 7.20 3.91
CA GLY A 54 17.53 7.17 5.28
C GLY A 54 16.81 5.92 5.79
N SER A 55 17.09 5.51 7.03
CA SER A 55 16.49 4.30 7.64
C SER A 55 14.98 4.42 7.90
N LEU A 56 14.48 5.65 8.08
CA LEU A 56 13.05 5.84 8.34
C LEU A 56 12.21 5.60 7.08
N PRO A 57 11.07 4.90 7.19
CA PRO A 57 10.20 4.67 6.04
C PRO A 57 9.76 5.96 5.30
N ALA A 58 9.55 7.07 6.01
CA ALA A 58 9.20 8.35 5.42
C ALA A 58 10.32 8.93 4.54
N GLU A 59 11.57 8.58 4.82
CA GLU A 59 12.75 9.01 4.09
C GLU A 59 13.10 8.08 2.93
N SER A 60 12.53 6.88 2.88
CA SER A 60 12.83 5.81 1.94
C SER A 60 11.57 5.23 1.28
N TYR A 61 11.06 4.11 1.78
CA TYR A 61 9.98 3.30 1.18
C TYR A 61 8.61 3.99 1.12
N ARG A 62 8.36 5.04 1.91
CA ARG A 62 7.15 5.87 1.86
C ARG A 62 7.38 7.20 1.15
N ASN A 63 8.56 7.42 0.59
CA ASN A 63 8.86 8.61 -0.21
C ASN A 63 8.51 8.36 -1.67
N LEU A 64 7.32 8.81 -2.07
CA LEU A 64 6.80 8.66 -3.43
C LEU A 64 7.78 9.21 -4.48
N LYS A 65 8.35 10.41 -4.24
CA LYS A 65 9.25 11.05 -5.20
C LYS A 65 10.52 10.23 -5.44
N LYS A 66 11.10 9.66 -4.38
CA LYS A 66 12.29 8.81 -4.47
C LYS A 66 12.00 7.51 -5.22
N LEU A 67 10.85 6.88 -4.98
CA LEU A 67 10.48 5.64 -5.68
C LEU A 67 10.17 5.86 -7.16
N VAL A 68 9.51 6.97 -7.50
CA VAL A 68 9.30 7.34 -8.91
C VAL A 68 10.64 7.62 -9.59
N LYS A 69 11.53 8.37 -8.93
CA LYS A 69 12.89 8.64 -9.43
C LYS A 69 13.68 7.33 -9.64
N ALA A 70 13.64 6.42 -8.67
CA ALA A 70 14.28 5.11 -8.78
C ALA A 70 13.77 4.34 -10.00
N ALA A 71 12.46 4.31 -10.24
CA ALA A 71 11.88 3.65 -11.40
C ALA A 71 12.34 4.25 -12.74
N GLU A 72 12.49 5.58 -12.81
CA GLU A 72 13.00 6.27 -14.00
C GLU A 72 14.50 6.01 -14.20
N GLU A 73 15.33 6.20 -13.18
CA GLU A 73 16.78 6.07 -13.28
C GLU A 73 17.25 4.62 -13.55
N THR A 74 16.47 3.64 -13.08
CA THR A 74 16.74 2.22 -13.37
C THR A 74 16.09 1.73 -14.67
N ASN A 75 15.44 2.60 -15.43
CA ASN A 75 14.70 2.25 -16.65
C ASN A 75 13.74 1.07 -16.42
N ALA A 76 12.96 1.12 -15.35
CA ALA A 76 11.98 0.09 -15.03
C ALA A 76 10.80 0.12 -16.01
N ASP A 77 10.45 -1.03 -16.58
CA ASP A 77 9.24 -1.21 -17.38
C ASP A 77 8.01 -1.42 -16.50
N LEU A 78 8.22 -2.01 -15.32
CA LEU A 78 7.20 -2.48 -14.40
C LEU A 78 7.53 -2.05 -12.97
N VAL A 79 6.52 -1.70 -12.18
CA VAL A 79 6.67 -1.46 -10.74
C VAL A 79 5.70 -2.32 -9.96
N HIS A 80 6.22 -3.11 -9.02
CA HIS A 80 5.42 -3.90 -8.08
C HIS A 80 5.54 -3.32 -6.66
N PRO A 81 4.45 -2.85 -6.04
CA PRO A 81 4.51 -2.22 -4.72
C PRO A 81 4.56 -3.22 -3.55
N GLY A 82 4.32 -4.51 -3.79
CA GLY A 82 4.09 -5.47 -2.72
C GLY A 82 2.82 -5.18 -1.93
N TYR A 83 2.90 -5.19 -0.61
CA TYR A 83 1.83 -4.77 0.30
C TYR A 83 2.39 -3.77 1.34
N GLY A 84 1.50 -2.98 1.98
CA GLY A 84 1.91 -1.90 2.89
C GLY A 84 2.59 -0.75 2.16
N PHE A 85 3.30 0.11 2.90
CA PHE A 85 3.98 1.31 2.38
C PHE A 85 3.11 2.11 1.39
N LEU A 86 3.47 2.14 0.12
CA LEU A 86 2.72 2.84 -0.93
C LEU A 86 1.84 1.93 -1.80
N ALA A 87 1.67 0.64 -1.44
CA ALA A 87 0.83 -0.28 -2.21
C ALA A 87 -0.65 0.17 -2.29
N GLU A 88 -1.13 0.85 -1.25
CA GLU A 88 -2.49 1.40 -1.17
C GLU A 88 -2.53 2.92 -1.47
N ASN A 89 -1.47 3.47 -2.07
CA ASN A 89 -1.39 4.88 -2.40
C ASN A 89 -1.73 5.12 -3.88
N ALA A 90 -2.93 5.66 -4.13
CA ALA A 90 -3.41 5.93 -5.49
C ALA A 90 -2.53 6.94 -6.25
N ASP A 91 -1.93 7.92 -5.54
CA ASP A 91 -1.07 8.92 -6.17
C ASP A 91 0.25 8.32 -6.63
N PHE A 92 0.76 7.30 -5.91
CA PHE A 92 1.95 6.57 -6.34
C PHE A 92 1.67 5.75 -7.62
N ALA A 93 0.59 4.98 -7.63
CA ALA A 93 0.18 4.23 -8.81
C ALA A 93 0.02 5.16 -10.03
N LYS A 94 -0.69 6.28 -9.85
CA LYS A 94 -0.89 7.29 -10.90
C LYS A 94 0.42 7.95 -11.36
N ALA A 95 1.37 8.18 -10.44
CA ALA A 95 2.66 8.78 -10.78
C ALA A 95 3.51 7.84 -11.64
N ILE A 96 3.50 6.53 -11.34
CA ILE A 96 4.18 5.50 -12.13
C ILE A 96 3.56 5.39 -13.53
N GLU A 97 2.22 5.30 -13.64
CA GLU A 97 1.52 5.22 -14.94
C GLU A 97 1.77 6.47 -15.81
N LYS A 98 1.84 7.66 -15.20
CA LYS A 98 2.18 8.91 -15.92
C LYS A 98 3.57 8.92 -16.54
N LYS A 99 4.49 8.09 -16.04
CA LYS A 99 5.83 7.91 -16.61
C LYS A 99 5.87 6.84 -17.71
N GLY A 100 4.72 6.28 -18.08
CA GLY A 100 4.63 5.20 -19.06
C GLY A 100 5.11 3.85 -18.52
N ILE A 101 5.31 3.74 -17.21
CA ILE A 101 5.74 2.52 -16.52
C ILE A 101 4.50 1.74 -16.09
N THR A 102 4.48 0.44 -16.32
CA THR A 102 3.36 -0.42 -15.94
C THR A 102 3.29 -0.60 -14.42
N TRP A 103 2.18 -0.20 -13.84
CA TRP A 103 1.86 -0.48 -12.44
C TRP A 103 1.31 -1.90 -12.28
N ILE A 104 1.92 -2.71 -11.42
CA ILE A 104 1.42 -4.05 -11.08
C ILE A 104 0.54 -3.94 -9.84
N GLY A 105 -0.75 -3.80 -10.08
CA GLY A 105 -1.74 -3.63 -9.02
C GLY A 105 -3.08 -3.11 -9.56
N PRO A 106 -4.04 -2.82 -8.66
CA PRO A 106 -5.31 -2.22 -9.04
C PRO A 106 -5.13 -0.82 -9.62
N LYS A 107 -6.06 -0.36 -10.44
CA LYS A 107 -6.06 1.01 -10.96
C LYS A 107 -6.10 2.04 -9.83
N PRO A 108 -5.50 3.24 -10.02
CA PRO A 108 -5.50 4.30 -8.99
C PRO A 108 -6.88 4.63 -8.43
N GLU A 109 -7.93 4.65 -9.29
CA GLU A 109 -9.31 4.90 -8.90
C GLU A 109 -9.86 3.79 -7.99
N THR A 110 -9.50 2.55 -8.27
CA THR A 110 -9.88 1.39 -7.45
C THR A 110 -9.19 1.45 -6.08
N ILE A 111 -7.89 1.76 -6.06
CA ILE A 111 -7.15 1.93 -4.80
C ILE A 111 -7.82 3.02 -3.95
N LYS A 112 -8.16 4.16 -4.55
CA LYS A 112 -8.81 5.27 -3.85
C LYS A 112 -10.19 4.89 -3.31
N SER A 113 -11.04 4.26 -4.11
CA SER A 113 -12.41 3.91 -3.72
C SER A 113 -12.46 2.80 -2.68
N MET A 114 -11.54 1.83 -2.74
CA MET A 114 -11.48 0.70 -1.80
C MET A 114 -10.66 1.00 -0.55
N GLY A 115 -9.73 1.96 -0.61
CA GLY A 115 -8.93 2.40 0.53
C GLY A 115 -9.71 3.24 1.55
N ASP A 116 -10.79 3.89 1.14
CA ASP A 116 -11.70 4.59 2.04
C ASP A 116 -12.80 3.64 2.51
N LYS A 117 -12.86 3.39 3.84
CA LYS A 117 -13.83 2.47 4.45
C LYS A 117 -15.28 2.88 4.22
N ILE A 118 -15.55 4.17 4.16
CA ILE A 118 -16.90 4.72 3.97
C ILE A 118 -17.30 4.56 2.51
N GLU A 119 -16.43 4.93 1.57
CA GLU A 119 -16.70 4.80 0.15
C GLU A 119 -16.79 3.33 -0.28
N SER A 120 -15.94 2.45 0.25
CA SER A 120 -16.02 1.01 -0.01
C SER A 120 -17.34 0.41 0.48
N ARG A 121 -17.83 0.81 1.67
CA ARG A 121 -19.15 0.40 2.19
C ARG A 121 -20.29 0.86 1.30
N LYS A 122 -20.27 2.12 0.86
CA LYS A 122 -21.27 2.66 -0.08
C LYS A 122 -21.28 1.90 -1.40
N LEU A 123 -20.08 1.58 -1.92
CA LEU A 123 -19.94 0.81 -3.15
C LEU A 123 -20.53 -0.59 -3.00
N VAL A 124 -20.19 -1.30 -1.94
CA VAL A 124 -20.68 -2.65 -1.63
C VAL A 124 -22.21 -2.66 -1.47
N SER A 125 -22.78 -1.64 -0.78
CA SER A 125 -24.23 -1.51 -0.65
C SER A 125 -24.92 -1.27 -2.00
N LYS A 126 -24.30 -0.50 -2.91
CA LYS A 126 -24.87 -0.22 -4.25
C LYS A 126 -24.98 -1.46 -5.13
N ILE A 127 -24.11 -2.45 -4.95
CA ILE A 127 -24.16 -3.73 -5.69
C ILE A 127 -25.01 -4.80 -5.00
N GLY A 128 -25.79 -4.40 -3.98
CA GLY A 128 -26.73 -5.29 -3.29
C GLY A 128 -26.14 -6.18 -2.21
N LEU A 129 -24.89 -5.99 -1.84
CA LEU A 129 -24.29 -6.69 -0.70
C LEU A 129 -24.52 -5.92 0.60
N ASN A 130 -24.78 -6.63 1.69
CA ASN A 130 -24.98 -6.05 3.01
C ASN A 130 -23.65 -6.04 3.79
N PRO A 131 -22.96 -4.90 3.91
CA PRO A 131 -21.77 -4.83 4.75
C PRO A 131 -22.16 -4.95 6.23
N VAL A 132 -21.21 -5.37 7.07
CA VAL A 132 -21.36 -5.34 8.52
C VAL A 132 -21.92 -3.98 8.95
N PRO A 133 -22.91 -3.88 9.88
CA PRO A 133 -23.46 -2.61 10.34
C PRO A 133 -22.38 -1.58 10.72
N GLY A 134 -22.58 -0.34 10.34
CA GLY A 134 -21.61 0.72 10.63
C GLY A 134 -21.88 1.99 9.83
N GLN A 135 -21.20 3.08 10.20
CA GLN A 135 -21.46 4.40 9.65
C GLN A 135 -21.07 4.55 8.18
N LEU A 136 -21.86 5.38 7.48
CA LEU A 136 -21.60 5.85 6.12
C LEU A 136 -21.08 7.30 6.09
N LYS A 137 -20.83 7.90 7.27
CA LYS A 137 -20.22 9.23 7.43
C LYS A 137 -19.33 9.21 8.66
N PRO A 138 -18.19 9.93 8.68
CA PRO A 138 -17.37 10.03 9.88
C PRO A 138 -18.08 10.85 10.95
N SER A 139 -18.08 10.37 12.21
CA SER A 139 -18.50 11.18 13.37
C SER A 139 -17.42 12.22 13.65
N ARG A 140 -17.83 13.48 13.79
CA ARG A 140 -16.90 14.59 14.10
C ARG A 140 -16.77 14.83 15.61
N PHE A 141 -17.78 14.44 16.37
CA PHE A 141 -17.85 14.69 17.81
C PHE A 141 -18.15 13.40 18.57
N GLN A 142 -17.64 13.31 19.81
CA GLN A 142 -17.89 12.18 20.69
C GLN A 142 -19.38 11.84 20.86
N ARG A 143 -20.25 12.85 21.01
CA ARG A 143 -21.70 12.65 21.13
C ARG A 143 -22.34 11.97 19.94
N GLU A 144 -21.86 12.27 18.73
CA GLU A 144 -22.31 11.60 17.50
C GLU A 144 -21.88 10.14 17.51
N ALA A 145 -20.60 9.87 17.85
CA ALA A 145 -20.07 8.52 17.92
C ALA A 145 -20.83 7.64 18.93
N VAL A 146 -21.17 8.18 20.09
CA VAL A 146 -21.98 7.47 21.11
C VAL A 146 -23.38 7.16 20.58
N LYS A 147 -24.08 8.15 20.02
CA LYS A 147 -25.42 7.96 19.44
C LYS A 147 -25.44 6.91 18.32
N ASP A 148 -24.43 6.95 17.49
CA ASP A 148 -24.29 5.99 16.40
C ASP A 148 -24.00 4.58 16.94
N ALA A 149 -23.11 4.45 17.94
CA ALA A 149 -22.84 3.19 18.62
C ALA A 149 -24.12 2.58 19.25
N GLU A 150 -24.93 3.39 19.91
CA GLU A 150 -26.23 2.97 20.47
C GLU A 150 -27.18 2.46 19.38
N SER A 151 -27.17 3.08 18.19
CA SER A 151 -28.03 2.67 17.07
C SER A 151 -27.65 1.32 16.46
N PHE A 152 -26.37 0.92 16.56
CA PHE A 152 -25.87 -0.36 16.04
C PHE A 152 -25.94 -1.49 17.09
N GLY A 153 -26.00 -1.13 18.38
CA GLY A 153 -25.85 -2.07 19.48
C GLY A 153 -24.39 -2.39 19.80
N TYR A 154 -24.11 -2.65 21.08
CA TYR A 154 -22.77 -3.03 21.56
C TYR A 154 -22.52 -4.53 21.44
N PRO A 155 -21.24 -4.97 21.24
CA PRO A 155 -20.02 -4.17 21.19
C PRO A 155 -19.80 -3.50 19.84
N VAL A 156 -19.15 -2.31 19.82
CA VAL A 156 -18.79 -1.56 18.61
C VAL A 156 -17.29 -1.30 18.55
N ALA A 157 -16.71 -1.29 17.34
CA ALA A 157 -15.33 -0.89 17.10
C ALA A 157 -15.27 0.55 16.58
N LEU A 158 -14.57 1.43 17.30
CA LEU A 158 -14.29 2.80 16.87
C LEU A 158 -12.95 2.85 16.16
N LYS A 159 -12.94 3.31 14.89
CA LYS A 159 -11.73 3.38 14.05
C LYS A 159 -11.63 4.72 13.35
N ALA A 160 -10.41 5.25 13.18
CA ALA A 160 -10.20 6.43 12.35
C ALA A 160 -10.52 6.12 10.87
N ALA A 161 -11.15 7.07 10.17
CA ALA A 161 -11.58 6.88 8.78
C ALA A 161 -10.41 6.63 7.80
N PRO A 162 -9.27 7.36 7.87
CA PRO A 162 -8.18 7.23 6.89
C PRO A 162 -7.09 6.23 7.30
N VAL A 163 -7.34 5.29 8.22
CA VAL A 163 -6.28 4.36 8.67
C VAL A 163 -6.31 3.09 7.86
N SER A 164 -5.24 2.86 7.07
CA SER A 164 -4.96 1.57 6.47
C SER A 164 -4.59 0.54 7.54
N TYR A 165 -4.71 -0.76 7.22
CA TYR A 165 -4.46 -1.88 8.13
C TYR A 165 -3.07 -1.88 8.79
N THR A 166 -2.11 -1.14 8.28
CA THR A 166 -0.73 -1.08 8.78
C THR A 166 -0.58 -0.38 10.14
N HIS A 167 -1.61 0.30 10.64
CA HIS A 167 -1.64 0.97 11.95
C HIS A 167 -2.66 0.39 12.93
N LEU A 168 -3.24 -0.75 12.61
CA LEU A 168 -4.05 -1.51 13.57
C LEU A 168 -3.12 -2.18 14.60
N ARG A 169 -2.50 -1.41 15.47
CA ARG A 169 -2.24 -1.88 16.82
C ARG A 169 -3.60 -1.97 17.48
N ALA A 170 -3.91 -3.15 18.00
CA ALA A 170 -5.11 -3.38 18.78
C ALA A 170 -5.10 -2.47 20.04
N HIS A 171 -5.53 -1.25 19.88
CA HIS A 171 -6.08 -0.46 20.96
C HIS A 171 -7.61 -0.65 20.91
N GLU A 172 -8.01 -1.88 21.00
CA GLU A 172 -9.38 -2.26 21.31
C GLU A 172 -9.54 -1.99 22.81
N THR A 173 -9.90 -0.76 23.16
CA THR A 173 -10.44 -0.49 24.48
C THR A 173 -11.84 -1.09 24.49
N VAL A 174 -11.95 -2.30 25.00
CA VAL A 174 -13.20 -2.86 25.46
C VAL A 174 -13.50 -2.15 26.77
N HIS A 175 -14.33 -1.14 26.73
CA HIS A 175 -14.95 -0.60 27.96
C HIS A 175 -16.12 -1.52 28.30
N HIS A 176 -15.98 -2.24 29.40
CA HIS A 176 -17.07 -2.90 30.11
C HIS A 176 -17.93 -1.88 30.80
#